data_4be85b70cf57d8f0b1f48c0f6f813aa2
#
_entry.id   4be85b70cf57d8f0b1f48c0f6f813aa2
#
_cell.length_a   1.000
_cell.length_b   1.000
_cell.length_c   1.000
_cell.angle_alpha   90.00
_cell.angle_beta   90.00
_cell.angle_gamma   90.00
#
_symmetry.space_group_name_H-M   'P 1'
#
loop_
_entity.id
_entity.type
_entity.pdbx_description
1 polymer ?
#
loop_
_entity_poly.entity_id
_entity_poly.type
_entity_poly.pdbx_seq_one_letter_code
_entity_poly.pdbx_strand_id
1 'polypeptide(L)'
;MNTVAASSHRLAQPSVADVFVHEAARIHRAAAAIWPSEPVCLERHIPSVTGYVHRARVGERRLYAKTSLLGVSLVSLLRGVRGPWHEVLRAQRAYGERPDGLIQREAAQLRLLAELGGPRVCRLVGLSSGVIFTEPVPGPTLGELLVEQPGDTVVLLDRIFAELRPLHRAGAARRLATSGVIEERSIASTFLRKFNGLSGTLYADRLGSERCESEQRQEVVRLVHRAVSRLGRLRMRLPSAGGTSLAYGDLKPDHVVFPGGADGRPVFLDPGLLRASRTVDIAKLVSRTVLALAAWRPGAPVAGRVLQGLDAFVESQVPMLSGRERHLWLRNLLVLWLMDTVNILTTYLSAPVALPLPPVGAALVDRAVPVFSMVESASADLETESALRDTWNRALDGAQAVAS
;
A
#
# COMPACT_ATOMS: atom_id res chain seq x y z
N MET A 1 17.25 -36.68 -43.20
CA MET A 1 17.09 -36.47 -41.76
C MET A 1 16.74 -34.98 -41.53
N ASN A 2 15.45 -34.72 -41.47
CA ASN A 2 14.96 -33.35 -41.26
C ASN A 2 14.78 -33.11 -39.75
N THR A 3 15.66 -32.30 -39.17
CA THR A 3 15.54 -31.83 -37.80
C THR A 3 14.49 -30.73 -37.76
N VAL A 4 13.27 -31.10 -37.37
CA VAL A 4 12.22 -30.13 -37.07
C VAL A 4 12.63 -29.42 -35.76
N ALA A 5 13.11 -28.18 -35.88
CA ALA A 5 13.33 -27.30 -34.77
C ALA A 5 11.96 -27.00 -34.13
N ALA A 6 11.68 -27.62 -33.02
CA ALA A 6 10.55 -27.25 -32.14
C ALA A 6 10.77 -25.83 -31.62
N SER A 7 10.22 -24.84 -32.33
CA SER A 7 10.03 -23.50 -31.81
C SER A 7 9.12 -23.60 -30.60
N SER A 8 9.73 -23.70 -29.40
CA SER A 8 9.02 -23.47 -28.14
C SER A 8 8.51 -22.03 -28.17
N HIS A 9 7.26 -21.82 -28.58
CA HIS A 9 6.54 -20.60 -28.27
C HIS A 9 6.53 -20.47 -26.74
N ARG A 10 7.48 -19.76 -26.19
CA ARG A 10 7.33 -19.18 -24.84
C ARG A 10 6.06 -18.36 -24.92
N LEU A 11 4.99 -18.89 -24.33
CA LEU A 11 3.72 -18.18 -24.20
C LEU A 11 4.04 -16.82 -23.62
N ALA A 12 3.87 -15.75 -24.41
CA ALA A 12 4.39 -14.43 -24.09
C ALA A 12 3.72 -13.90 -22.82
N GLN A 13 4.55 -13.57 -21.83
CA GLN A 13 4.11 -12.84 -20.64
C GLN A 13 3.47 -11.51 -21.08
N PRO A 14 2.50 -10.97 -20.32
CA PRO A 14 1.91 -9.66 -20.63
C PRO A 14 3.00 -8.58 -20.64
N SER A 15 3.09 -7.79 -21.71
CA SER A 15 3.90 -6.58 -21.71
C SER A 15 3.18 -5.43 -21.04
N VAL A 16 3.93 -4.42 -20.58
CA VAL A 16 3.33 -3.19 -20.02
C VAL A 16 2.43 -2.51 -21.05
N ALA A 17 2.84 -2.48 -22.33
CA ALA A 17 2.07 -1.88 -23.40
C ALA A 17 0.72 -2.60 -23.63
N ASP A 18 0.73 -3.94 -23.67
CA ASP A 18 -0.50 -4.74 -23.83
C ASP A 18 -1.49 -4.46 -22.70
N VAL A 19 -0.99 -4.44 -21.46
CA VAL A 19 -1.80 -4.16 -20.26
C VAL A 19 -2.37 -2.74 -20.33
N PHE A 20 -1.57 -1.76 -20.68
CA PHE A 20 -2.00 -0.36 -20.72
C PHE A 20 -3.02 -0.09 -21.80
N VAL A 21 -2.82 -0.61 -23.01
CA VAL A 21 -3.79 -0.51 -24.11
C VAL A 21 -5.11 -1.18 -23.74
N HIS A 22 -5.05 -2.38 -23.14
CA HIS A 22 -6.24 -3.09 -22.70
C HIS A 22 -7.03 -2.33 -21.65
N GLU A 23 -6.36 -1.83 -20.61
CA GLU A 23 -7.00 -1.13 -19.50
C GLU A 23 -7.55 0.24 -19.92
N ALA A 24 -6.84 0.97 -20.78
CA ALA A 24 -7.35 2.20 -21.39
C ALA A 24 -8.66 1.96 -22.15
N ALA A 25 -8.69 0.91 -22.99
CA ALA A 25 -9.91 0.53 -23.73
C ALA A 25 -11.05 0.08 -22.77
N ARG A 26 -10.73 -0.57 -21.65
CA ARG A 26 -11.73 -0.92 -20.62
C ARG A 26 -12.34 0.33 -19.99
N ILE A 27 -11.52 1.32 -19.63
CA ILE A 27 -12.00 2.58 -19.06
C ILE A 27 -12.94 3.28 -20.04
N HIS A 28 -12.57 3.38 -21.33
CA HIS A 28 -13.42 3.97 -22.33
C HIS A 28 -14.78 3.26 -22.44
N ARG A 29 -14.80 1.93 -22.54
CA ARG A 29 -16.05 1.16 -22.62
C ARG A 29 -16.92 1.32 -21.36
N ALA A 30 -16.29 1.30 -20.17
CA ALA A 30 -17.00 1.46 -18.92
C ALA A 30 -17.60 2.86 -18.76
N ALA A 31 -16.87 3.89 -19.16
CA ALA A 31 -17.37 5.27 -19.15
C ALA A 31 -18.53 5.46 -20.14
N ALA A 32 -18.40 4.95 -21.37
CA ALA A 32 -19.47 4.99 -22.38
C ALA A 32 -20.73 4.24 -21.94
N ALA A 33 -20.58 3.17 -21.16
CA ALA A 33 -21.74 2.44 -20.62
C ALA A 33 -22.49 3.23 -19.51
N ILE A 34 -21.77 4.05 -18.73
CA ILE A 34 -22.38 4.87 -17.67
C ILE A 34 -22.90 6.20 -18.23
N TRP A 35 -22.16 6.82 -19.16
CA TRP A 35 -22.42 8.13 -19.73
C TRP A 35 -22.38 8.09 -21.29
N PRO A 36 -23.37 7.50 -21.92
CA PRO A 36 -23.33 7.19 -23.37
C PRO A 36 -23.30 8.43 -24.26
N SER A 37 -23.76 9.58 -23.78
CA SER A 37 -23.81 10.84 -24.53
C SER A 37 -22.59 11.74 -24.27
N GLU A 38 -21.68 11.34 -23.39
CA GLU A 38 -20.57 12.20 -22.99
C GLU A 38 -19.26 11.79 -23.69
N PRO A 39 -18.46 12.71 -24.19
CA PRO A 39 -17.13 12.40 -24.70
C PRO A 39 -16.20 11.97 -23.59
N VAL A 40 -15.40 10.92 -23.85
CA VAL A 40 -14.44 10.38 -22.90
C VAL A 40 -13.02 10.67 -23.37
N CYS A 41 -12.23 11.33 -22.55
CA CYS A 41 -10.81 11.61 -22.77
C CYS A 41 -9.97 11.09 -21.63
N LEU A 42 -8.97 10.25 -21.93
CA LEU A 42 -7.95 9.82 -20.95
C LEU A 42 -6.83 10.86 -20.93
N GLU A 43 -6.70 11.60 -19.81
CA GLU A 43 -5.78 12.74 -19.71
C GLU A 43 -4.36 12.31 -19.31
N ARG A 44 -4.24 11.54 -18.20
CA ARG A 44 -2.95 11.17 -17.62
C ARG A 44 -3.03 9.84 -16.89
N HIS A 45 -2.09 8.94 -17.20
CA HIS A 45 -1.84 7.74 -16.38
C HIS A 45 -1.22 8.14 -15.04
N ILE A 46 -1.71 7.57 -13.95
CA ILE A 46 -1.15 7.73 -12.60
C ILE A 46 -0.34 6.47 -12.29
N PRO A 47 0.99 6.58 -12.17
CA PRO A 47 1.85 5.44 -11.91
C PRO A 47 1.46 4.70 -10.64
N SER A 48 1.25 3.38 -10.75
CA SER A 48 0.92 2.49 -9.64
C SER A 48 1.47 1.10 -9.91
N VAL A 49 1.87 0.41 -8.85
CA VAL A 49 2.36 -0.98 -8.90
C VAL A 49 1.26 -2.01 -8.61
N THR A 50 0.11 -1.56 -8.13
CA THR A 50 -0.99 -2.45 -7.70
C THR A 50 -2.14 -2.52 -8.68
N GLY A 51 -2.57 -1.39 -9.24
CA GLY A 51 -3.68 -1.28 -10.18
C GLY A 51 -3.36 -0.33 -11.31
N TYR A 52 -4.21 -0.28 -12.34
CA TYR A 52 -4.11 0.72 -13.38
C TYR A 52 -5.04 1.89 -13.03
N VAL A 53 -4.47 3.08 -12.93
CA VAL A 53 -5.19 4.30 -12.56
C VAL A 53 -4.99 5.36 -13.63
N HIS A 54 -6.08 5.98 -14.06
CA HIS A 54 -6.03 7.03 -15.07
C HIS A 54 -6.88 8.23 -14.68
N ARG A 55 -6.36 9.42 -14.88
CA ARG A 55 -7.16 10.64 -14.84
C ARG A 55 -7.93 10.74 -16.14
N ALA A 56 -9.25 10.82 -16.06
CA ALA A 56 -10.14 10.87 -17.20
C ALA A 56 -11.04 12.11 -17.12
N ARG A 57 -11.43 12.61 -18.29
CA ARG A 57 -12.48 13.61 -18.43
C ARG A 57 -13.65 12.98 -19.19
N VAL A 58 -14.83 13.09 -18.60
CA VAL A 58 -16.09 12.58 -19.16
C VAL A 58 -17.06 13.77 -19.23
N GLY A 59 -17.29 14.28 -20.43
CA GLY A 59 -17.90 15.60 -20.61
C GLY A 59 -17.07 16.67 -19.90
N GLU A 60 -17.69 17.45 -19.02
CA GLU A 60 -17.04 18.46 -18.18
C GLU A 60 -16.47 17.90 -16.86
N ARG A 61 -16.74 16.64 -16.54
CA ARG A 61 -16.33 16.03 -15.27
C ARG A 61 -14.92 15.49 -15.34
N ARG A 62 -14.06 15.89 -14.40
CA ARG A 62 -12.76 15.26 -14.16
C ARG A 62 -12.92 14.16 -13.15
N LEU A 63 -12.41 12.97 -13.47
CA LEU A 63 -12.56 11.76 -12.67
C LEU A 63 -11.23 11.01 -12.58
N TYR A 64 -11.07 10.19 -11.56
CA TYR A 64 -10.09 9.10 -11.54
C TYR A 64 -10.80 7.80 -11.90
N ALA A 65 -10.27 7.10 -12.90
CA ALA A 65 -10.70 5.76 -13.29
C ALA A 65 -9.67 4.74 -12.79
N LYS A 66 -10.10 3.74 -12.05
CA LYS A 66 -9.23 2.70 -11.50
C LYS A 66 -9.72 1.32 -11.88
N THR A 67 -8.78 0.45 -12.22
CA THR A 67 -9.04 -0.95 -12.58
C THR A 67 -8.08 -1.89 -11.87
N SER A 68 -8.45 -3.16 -11.83
CA SER A 68 -7.58 -4.23 -11.35
C SER A 68 -7.70 -5.45 -12.27
N LEU A 69 -6.58 -6.11 -12.52
CA LEU A 69 -6.53 -7.34 -13.28
C LEU A 69 -6.41 -8.54 -12.33
N LEU A 70 -7.44 -9.39 -12.32
CA LEU A 70 -7.54 -10.61 -11.51
C LEU A 70 -7.28 -10.40 -10.00
N GLY A 71 -7.44 -9.17 -9.50
CA GLY A 71 -7.17 -8.83 -8.10
C GLY A 71 -5.72 -9.02 -7.66
N VAL A 72 -4.76 -9.09 -8.59
CA VAL A 72 -3.33 -9.12 -8.29
C VAL A 72 -2.66 -7.79 -8.62
N SER A 73 -1.48 -7.54 -8.06
CA SER A 73 -0.73 -6.33 -8.41
C SER A 73 -0.26 -6.38 -9.88
N LEU A 74 -0.15 -5.20 -10.52
CA LEU A 74 0.42 -5.10 -11.88
C LEU A 74 1.81 -5.74 -11.95
N VAL A 75 2.63 -5.54 -10.93
CA VAL A 75 3.96 -6.17 -10.86
C VAL A 75 3.87 -7.70 -10.87
N SER A 76 2.95 -8.28 -10.10
CA SER A 76 2.76 -9.74 -10.09
C SER A 76 2.24 -10.25 -11.44
N LEU A 77 1.34 -9.51 -12.07
CA LEU A 77 0.80 -9.85 -13.38
C LEU A 77 1.90 -9.85 -14.46
N LEU A 78 2.66 -8.76 -14.53
CA LEU A 78 3.75 -8.57 -15.50
C LEU A 78 4.90 -9.57 -15.31
N ARG A 79 5.05 -10.14 -14.12
CA ARG A 79 5.97 -11.25 -13.83
C ARG A 79 5.42 -12.62 -14.20
N GLY A 80 4.27 -12.69 -14.86
CA GLY A 80 3.68 -13.93 -15.34
C GLY A 80 3.02 -14.80 -14.28
N VAL A 81 2.71 -14.28 -13.08
CA VAL A 81 2.08 -15.05 -11.98
C VAL A 81 0.70 -15.62 -12.38
N ARG A 82 0.06 -15.07 -13.40
CA ARG A 82 -1.25 -15.48 -13.89
C ARG A 82 -1.21 -16.13 -15.29
N GLY A 83 -0.02 -16.54 -15.73
CA GLY A 83 0.16 -17.16 -17.04
C GLY A 83 0.22 -16.16 -18.19
N PRO A 84 0.08 -16.65 -19.43
CA PRO A 84 0.19 -15.85 -20.63
C PRO A 84 -0.99 -14.88 -20.80
N TRP A 85 -0.75 -13.79 -21.55
CA TRP A 85 -1.69 -12.67 -21.67
C TRP A 85 -3.11 -13.07 -22.13
N HIS A 86 -3.23 -13.97 -23.09
CA HIS A 86 -4.54 -14.42 -23.58
C HIS A 86 -5.36 -15.17 -22.50
N GLU A 87 -4.70 -15.91 -21.60
CA GLU A 87 -5.37 -16.55 -20.47
C GLU A 87 -5.81 -15.53 -19.42
N VAL A 88 -4.94 -14.54 -19.15
CA VAL A 88 -5.27 -13.41 -18.29
C VAL A 88 -6.53 -12.70 -18.78
N LEU A 89 -6.61 -12.40 -20.09
CA LEU A 89 -7.77 -11.73 -20.67
C LEU A 89 -9.06 -12.57 -20.56
N ARG A 90 -8.95 -13.88 -20.78
CA ARG A 90 -10.09 -14.80 -20.63
C ARG A 90 -10.58 -14.83 -19.19
N ALA A 91 -9.66 -14.99 -18.23
CA ALA A 91 -9.98 -15.02 -16.80
C ALA A 91 -10.52 -13.67 -16.28
N GLN A 92 -10.02 -12.55 -16.84
CA GLN A 92 -10.44 -11.19 -16.44
C GLN A 92 -11.91 -10.91 -16.78
N ARG A 93 -12.45 -11.46 -17.86
CA ARG A 93 -13.88 -11.30 -18.20
C ARG A 93 -14.76 -11.85 -17.08
N ALA A 94 -14.52 -13.08 -16.67
CA ALA A 94 -15.25 -13.70 -15.55
C ALA A 94 -14.98 -13.01 -14.21
N TYR A 95 -13.73 -12.56 -13.98
CA TYR A 95 -13.35 -11.86 -12.75
C TYR A 95 -14.04 -10.50 -12.62
N GLY A 96 -14.21 -9.75 -13.71
CA GLY A 96 -14.85 -8.42 -13.72
C GLY A 96 -16.32 -8.43 -13.29
N GLU A 97 -17.00 -9.57 -13.43
CA GLU A 97 -18.41 -9.79 -13.06
C GLU A 97 -18.57 -10.26 -11.60
N ARG A 98 -17.49 -10.65 -10.95
CA ARG A 98 -17.53 -11.18 -9.58
C ARG A 98 -17.84 -10.10 -8.57
N PRO A 99 -18.85 -10.29 -7.69
CA PRO A 99 -19.22 -9.32 -6.66
C PRO A 99 -18.13 -9.17 -5.60
N ASP A 100 -17.29 -10.18 -5.40
CA ASP A 100 -16.15 -10.21 -4.48
C ASP A 100 -14.82 -9.76 -5.16
N GLY A 101 -14.87 -9.29 -6.41
CA GLY A 101 -13.73 -8.72 -7.12
C GLY A 101 -13.17 -7.48 -6.40
N LEU A 102 -11.87 -7.22 -6.52
CA LEU A 102 -11.19 -6.14 -5.80
C LEU A 102 -11.86 -4.77 -5.99
N ILE A 103 -12.18 -4.41 -7.23
CA ILE A 103 -12.82 -3.13 -7.58
C ILE A 103 -14.26 -3.06 -7.08
N GLN A 104 -14.99 -4.18 -7.15
CA GLN A 104 -16.37 -4.25 -6.64
C GLN A 104 -16.40 -4.04 -5.13
N ARG A 105 -15.46 -4.68 -4.40
CA ARG A 105 -15.31 -4.47 -2.95
C ARG A 105 -14.93 -3.05 -2.61
N GLU A 106 -13.98 -2.45 -3.31
CA GLU A 106 -13.58 -1.06 -3.09
C GLU A 106 -14.78 -0.10 -3.29
N ALA A 107 -15.57 -0.29 -4.34
CA ALA A 107 -16.77 0.49 -4.57
C ALA A 107 -17.81 0.29 -3.45
N ALA A 108 -17.99 -0.94 -2.99
CA ALA A 108 -18.88 -1.26 -1.87
C ALA A 108 -18.39 -0.63 -0.55
N GLN A 109 -17.06 -0.63 -0.30
CA GLN A 109 -16.47 0.02 0.86
C GLN A 109 -16.68 1.53 0.83
N LEU A 110 -16.48 2.19 -0.32
CA LEU A 110 -16.74 3.63 -0.46
C LEU A 110 -18.21 3.99 -0.18
N ARG A 111 -19.17 3.22 -0.71
CA ARG A 111 -20.61 3.43 -0.43
C ARG A 111 -20.90 3.28 1.06
N LEU A 112 -20.44 2.19 1.64
CA LEU A 112 -20.62 1.91 3.06
C LEU A 112 -20.07 3.01 3.97
N LEU A 113 -18.84 3.47 3.71
CA LEU A 113 -18.21 4.52 4.50
C LEU A 113 -18.96 5.85 4.36
N ALA A 114 -19.48 6.15 3.18
CA ALA A 114 -20.33 7.32 2.96
C ALA A 114 -21.66 7.24 3.75
N GLU A 115 -22.27 6.05 3.83
CA GLU A 115 -23.52 5.81 4.59
C GLU A 115 -23.30 5.85 6.11
N LEU A 116 -22.13 5.41 6.60
CA LEU A 116 -21.79 5.41 8.02
C LEU A 116 -21.51 6.81 8.60
N GLY A 117 -21.42 7.83 7.75
CA GLY A 117 -21.10 9.20 8.16
C GLY A 117 -19.67 9.41 8.66
N GLY A 118 -18.76 8.49 8.38
CA GLY A 118 -17.33 8.62 8.68
C GLY A 118 -16.56 7.29 8.66
N PRO A 119 -15.27 7.31 8.29
CA PRO A 119 -14.49 8.46 7.84
C PRO A 119 -14.99 9.02 6.50
N ARG A 120 -14.75 10.30 6.23
CA ARG A 120 -15.06 10.90 4.92
C ARG A 120 -14.19 10.26 3.85
N VAL A 121 -14.80 9.82 2.76
CA VAL A 121 -14.12 9.19 1.63
C VAL A 121 -14.36 9.96 0.34
N CYS A 122 -13.51 9.77 -0.67
CA CYS A 122 -13.76 10.31 -2.00
C CYS A 122 -15.09 9.79 -2.56
N ARG A 123 -15.77 10.63 -3.35
CA ARG A 123 -17.08 10.30 -3.90
C ARG A 123 -16.96 9.30 -5.03
N LEU A 124 -17.64 8.17 -4.88
CA LEU A 124 -17.86 7.21 -5.95
C LEU A 124 -18.95 7.76 -6.89
N VAL A 125 -18.65 7.90 -8.18
CA VAL A 125 -19.60 8.42 -9.19
C VAL A 125 -19.99 7.40 -10.24
N GLY A 126 -19.23 6.32 -10.37
CA GLY A 126 -19.55 5.28 -11.33
C GLY A 126 -18.81 3.97 -11.08
N LEU A 127 -19.47 2.88 -11.46
CA LEU A 127 -18.89 1.54 -11.44
C LEU A 127 -19.49 0.75 -12.61
N SER A 128 -18.67 0.32 -13.53
CA SER A 128 -19.07 -0.53 -14.65
C SER A 128 -17.94 -1.44 -15.09
N SER A 129 -18.24 -2.68 -15.40
CA SER A 129 -17.28 -3.65 -16.00
C SER A 129 -15.93 -3.76 -15.26
N GLY A 130 -15.95 -3.67 -13.91
CA GLY A 130 -14.76 -3.71 -13.09
C GLY A 130 -13.88 -2.46 -13.20
N VAL A 131 -14.47 -1.31 -13.55
CA VAL A 131 -13.86 0.02 -13.52
C VAL A 131 -14.64 0.89 -12.54
N ILE A 132 -13.93 1.46 -11.57
CA ILE A 132 -14.47 2.43 -10.61
C ILE A 132 -14.10 3.84 -11.04
N PHE A 133 -15.03 4.77 -10.92
CA PHE A 133 -14.83 6.20 -11.17
C PHE A 133 -15.09 6.99 -9.90
N THR A 134 -14.12 7.80 -9.49
CA THR A 134 -14.19 8.66 -8.30
C THR A 134 -13.91 10.11 -8.64
N GLU A 135 -14.48 11.03 -7.88
CA GLU A 135 -14.18 12.45 -8.01
C GLU A 135 -12.79 12.76 -7.44
N PRO A 136 -12.05 13.69 -8.06
CA PRO A 136 -10.85 14.25 -7.45
C PRO A 136 -11.18 14.95 -6.13
N VAL A 137 -10.34 14.74 -5.13
CA VAL A 137 -10.41 15.49 -3.88
C VAL A 137 -9.37 16.61 -3.95
N PRO A 138 -9.77 17.88 -3.93
CA PRO A 138 -8.82 19.00 -3.94
C PRO A 138 -8.15 19.18 -2.59
N GLY A 139 -6.93 19.72 -2.58
CA GLY A 139 -6.18 20.04 -1.37
C GLY A 139 -4.88 19.26 -1.28
N PRO A 140 -4.02 19.62 -0.32
CA PRO A 140 -2.77 18.92 -0.06
C PRO A 140 -3.02 17.54 0.56
N THR A 141 -2.14 16.61 0.24
CA THR A 141 -2.06 15.32 0.90
C THR A 141 -1.45 15.45 2.31
N LEU A 142 -1.68 14.47 3.18
CA LEU A 142 -0.97 14.40 4.45
C LEU A 142 0.55 14.43 4.22
N GLY A 143 1.04 13.72 3.20
CA GLY A 143 2.46 13.69 2.90
C GLY A 143 3.06 15.08 2.63
N GLU A 144 2.37 15.89 1.85
CA GLU A 144 2.77 17.29 1.58
C GLU A 144 2.73 18.13 2.87
N LEU A 145 1.66 18.03 3.65
CA LEU A 145 1.53 18.78 4.91
C LEU A 145 2.61 18.39 5.94
N LEU A 146 2.98 17.12 6.03
CA LEU A 146 4.04 16.67 6.95
C LEU A 146 5.40 17.30 6.61
N VAL A 147 5.67 17.56 5.33
CA VAL A 147 6.92 18.23 4.91
C VAL A 147 6.83 19.75 5.04
N GLU A 148 5.70 20.33 4.69
CA GLU A 148 5.48 21.79 4.75
C GLU A 148 5.32 22.30 6.18
N GLN A 149 4.66 21.52 7.05
CA GLN A 149 4.31 21.89 8.43
C GLN A 149 4.70 20.76 9.40
N PRO A 150 6.00 20.40 9.50
CA PRO A 150 6.42 19.23 10.28
C PRO A 150 6.16 19.35 11.77
N GLY A 151 6.00 20.58 12.30
CA GLY A 151 5.59 20.83 13.68
C GLY A 151 4.17 20.38 14.01
N ASP A 152 3.28 20.30 13.02
CA ASP A 152 1.86 19.97 13.19
C ASP A 152 1.58 18.47 13.05
N THR A 153 2.62 17.64 12.92
CA THR A 153 2.49 16.19 12.70
C THR A 153 1.53 15.54 13.70
N VAL A 154 1.64 15.79 14.98
CA VAL A 154 0.74 15.21 16.01
C VAL A 154 -0.70 15.61 15.76
N VAL A 155 -0.95 16.90 15.51
CA VAL A 155 -2.29 17.46 15.31
C VAL A 155 -2.94 16.86 14.06
N LEU A 156 -2.19 16.74 12.96
CA LEU A 156 -2.65 16.12 11.72
C LEU A 156 -3.01 14.64 11.93
N LEU A 157 -2.17 13.90 12.64
CA LEU A 157 -2.41 12.48 12.93
C LEU A 157 -3.61 12.31 13.88
N ASP A 158 -3.75 13.12 14.90
CA ASP A 158 -4.91 13.08 15.80
C ASP A 158 -6.22 13.34 15.04
N ARG A 159 -6.26 14.28 14.10
CA ARG A 159 -7.42 14.52 13.23
C ARG A 159 -7.76 13.30 12.38
N ILE A 160 -6.76 12.66 11.77
CA ILE A 160 -6.94 11.45 10.97
C ILE A 160 -7.55 10.33 11.82
N PHE A 161 -6.98 10.06 13.00
CA PHE A 161 -7.44 8.98 13.85
C PHE A 161 -8.74 9.31 14.57
N ALA A 162 -9.09 10.57 14.74
CA ALA A 162 -10.43 10.99 15.18
C ALA A 162 -11.51 10.62 14.13
N GLU A 163 -11.22 10.84 12.83
CA GLU A 163 -12.12 10.42 11.74
C GLU A 163 -12.25 8.90 11.62
N LEU A 164 -11.19 8.14 11.90
CA LEU A 164 -11.21 6.67 11.86
C LEU A 164 -11.82 6.03 13.11
N ARG A 165 -12.10 6.80 14.16
CA ARG A 165 -12.64 6.29 15.44
C ARG A 165 -13.89 5.40 15.28
N PRO A 166 -14.85 5.68 14.38
CA PRO A 166 -16.01 4.80 14.18
C PRO A 166 -15.62 3.38 13.75
N LEU A 167 -14.56 3.21 12.95
CA LEU A 167 -14.06 1.91 12.51
C LEU A 167 -13.31 1.17 13.63
N HIS A 168 -12.54 1.90 14.43
CA HIS A 168 -11.72 1.34 15.48
C HIS A 168 -12.50 0.89 16.74
N ARG A 169 -13.80 1.20 16.82
CA ARG A 169 -14.64 0.78 17.96
C ARG A 169 -14.88 -0.73 17.94
N ALA A 170 -14.92 -1.31 19.13
CA ALA A 170 -15.35 -2.69 19.29
C ALA A 170 -16.74 -2.91 18.69
N GLY A 171 -16.91 -3.98 17.94
CA GLY A 171 -18.17 -4.29 17.27
C GLY A 171 -18.38 -3.68 15.88
N ALA A 172 -17.52 -2.76 15.41
CA ALA A 172 -17.61 -2.22 14.05
C ALA A 172 -17.58 -3.34 13.00
N ALA A 173 -16.72 -4.35 13.18
CA ALA A 173 -16.64 -5.49 12.27
C ALA A 173 -17.93 -6.32 12.21
N ARG A 174 -18.75 -6.36 13.27
CA ARG A 174 -20.01 -7.13 13.27
C ARG A 174 -21.06 -6.52 12.36
N ARG A 175 -21.10 -5.18 12.25
CA ARG A 175 -22.03 -4.47 11.37
C ARG A 175 -21.76 -4.75 9.90
N LEU A 176 -20.54 -5.15 9.56
CA LEU A 176 -20.05 -5.38 8.20
C LEU A 176 -19.85 -6.85 7.88
N ALA A 177 -19.99 -7.76 8.85
CA ALA A 177 -19.73 -9.18 8.67
C ALA A 177 -20.58 -9.84 7.59
N THR A 178 -21.78 -9.31 7.35
CA THR A 178 -22.75 -9.83 6.38
C THR A 178 -22.58 -9.23 4.98
N SER A 179 -21.76 -8.19 4.82
CA SER A 179 -21.71 -7.42 3.56
C SER A 179 -20.70 -7.94 2.53
N GLY A 180 -19.83 -8.89 2.87
CA GLY A 180 -18.76 -9.38 1.99
C GLY A 180 -17.71 -8.32 1.62
N VAL A 181 -17.77 -7.14 2.26
CA VAL A 181 -17.01 -5.93 1.94
C VAL A 181 -15.61 -5.93 2.57
N ILE A 182 -15.41 -6.73 3.62
CA ILE A 182 -14.15 -6.76 4.37
C ILE A 182 -13.11 -7.59 3.63
N GLU A 183 -11.93 -7.03 3.47
CA GLU A 183 -10.80 -7.73 2.86
C GLU A 183 -10.03 -8.56 3.90
N GLU A 184 -9.51 -9.72 3.47
CA GLU A 184 -8.67 -10.57 4.32
C GLU A 184 -7.17 -10.27 4.22
N ARG A 185 -6.77 -9.34 3.37
CA ARG A 185 -5.37 -9.02 3.12
C ARG A 185 -4.80 -8.11 4.18
N SER A 186 -4.09 -8.70 5.15
CA SER A 186 -3.31 -7.95 6.14
C SER A 186 -1.86 -7.75 5.68
N ILE A 187 -1.12 -6.87 6.38
CA ILE A 187 0.33 -6.69 6.21
C ILE A 187 1.04 -8.05 6.37
N ALA A 188 0.73 -8.78 7.43
CA ALA A 188 1.36 -10.06 7.74
C ALA A 188 1.01 -11.17 6.73
N SER A 189 -0.24 -11.23 6.24
CA SER A 189 -0.63 -12.20 5.22
C SER A 189 0.02 -11.91 3.87
N THR A 190 0.18 -10.63 3.52
CA THR A 190 0.89 -10.20 2.31
C THR A 190 2.37 -10.56 2.39
N PHE A 191 3.01 -10.33 3.53
CA PHE A 191 4.40 -10.70 3.79
C PHE A 191 4.59 -12.22 3.64
N LEU A 192 3.76 -13.02 4.31
CA LEU A 192 3.83 -14.47 4.24
C LEU A 192 3.68 -14.99 2.81
N ARG A 193 2.69 -14.48 2.06
CA ARG A 193 2.49 -14.90 0.67
C ARG A 193 3.70 -14.62 -0.23
N LYS A 194 4.45 -13.53 0.03
CA LYS A 194 5.66 -13.19 -0.73
C LYS A 194 6.85 -14.05 -0.38
N PHE A 195 7.02 -14.37 0.90
CA PHE A 195 8.26 -14.92 1.45
C PHE A 195 8.10 -16.32 2.07
N ASN A 196 7.09 -17.09 1.64
CA ASN A 196 6.88 -18.42 2.14
C ASN A 196 7.59 -19.48 1.28
N GLY A 197 8.35 -20.35 1.93
CA GLY A 197 8.99 -21.51 1.32
C GLY A 197 9.95 -21.15 0.18
N LEU A 198 10.22 -22.12 -0.69
CA LEU A 198 11.15 -21.99 -1.82
C LEU A 198 10.76 -20.86 -2.79
N SER A 199 9.47 -20.67 -3.05
CA SER A 199 9.01 -19.59 -3.93
C SER A 199 9.33 -18.20 -3.36
N GLY A 200 9.32 -18.05 -2.05
CA GLY A 200 9.73 -16.83 -1.36
C GLY A 200 11.23 -16.56 -1.48
N THR A 201 12.05 -17.60 -1.36
CA THR A 201 13.51 -17.49 -1.59
C THR A 201 13.80 -17.07 -3.02
N LEU A 202 13.22 -17.76 -4.02
CA LEU A 202 13.38 -17.41 -5.43
C LEU A 202 12.86 -16.01 -5.76
N TYR A 203 11.83 -15.55 -5.06
CA TYR A 203 11.35 -14.17 -5.19
C TYR A 203 12.40 -13.18 -4.68
N ALA A 204 12.97 -13.42 -3.50
CA ALA A 204 13.99 -12.55 -2.90
C ALA A 204 15.26 -12.49 -3.76
N ASP A 205 15.71 -13.63 -4.30
CA ASP A 205 16.90 -13.72 -5.15
C ASP A 205 16.79 -12.95 -6.47
N ARG A 206 15.56 -12.66 -6.92
CA ARG A 206 15.29 -11.92 -8.16
C ARG A 206 15.05 -10.42 -7.94
N LEU A 207 15.08 -9.94 -6.70
CA LEU A 207 14.88 -8.53 -6.42
C LEU A 207 15.95 -7.67 -7.10
N GLY A 208 15.53 -6.57 -7.66
CA GLY A 208 16.41 -5.60 -8.28
C GLY A 208 17.07 -6.05 -9.61
N SER A 209 16.71 -7.23 -10.15
CA SER A 209 17.35 -7.76 -11.36
C SER A 209 17.27 -6.86 -12.59
N GLU A 210 16.26 -5.98 -12.67
CA GLU A 210 16.07 -5.06 -13.78
C GLU A 210 16.28 -3.58 -13.37
N ARG A 211 16.42 -3.29 -12.06
CA ARG A 211 16.37 -1.92 -11.54
C ARG A 211 17.58 -1.50 -10.71
N CYS A 212 18.44 -2.44 -10.35
CA CYS A 212 19.61 -2.17 -9.52
C CYS A 212 20.87 -2.58 -10.25
N GLU A 213 21.94 -1.84 -10.04
CA GLU A 213 23.31 -2.25 -10.38
C GLU A 213 23.69 -3.51 -9.59
N SER A 214 24.63 -4.31 -10.13
CA SER A 214 24.97 -5.63 -9.59
C SER A 214 25.37 -5.60 -8.10
N GLU A 215 26.19 -4.65 -7.70
CA GLU A 215 26.64 -4.52 -6.30
C GLU A 215 25.49 -4.14 -5.38
N GLN A 216 24.71 -3.11 -5.74
CA GLN A 216 23.53 -2.69 -5.01
C GLN A 216 22.53 -3.85 -4.86
N ARG A 217 22.31 -4.62 -5.94
CA ARG A 217 21.41 -5.76 -5.94
C ARG A 217 21.87 -6.85 -4.97
N GLN A 218 23.16 -7.20 -4.97
CA GLN A 218 23.72 -8.22 -4.08
C GLN A 218 23.49 -7.83 -2.62
N GLU A 219 23.76 -6.58 -2.27
CA GLU A 219 23.56 -6.07 -0.92
C GLU A 219 22.08 -6.04 -0.53
N VAL A 220 21.17 -5.61 -1.42
CA VAL A 220 19.71 -5.65 -1.20
C VAL A 220 19.24 -7.07 -0.93
N VAL A 221 19.65 -8.04 -1.75
CA VAL A 221 19.24 -9.45 -1.59
C VAL A 221 19.73 -9.98 -0.24
N ARG A 222 20.99 -9.71 0.12
CA ARG A 222 21.58 -10.11 1.41
C ARG A 222 20.80 -9.55 2.60
N LEU A 223 20.50 -8.26 2.59
CA LEU A 223 19.73 -7.59 3.65
C LEU A 223 18.31 -8.11 3.74
N VAL A 224 17.63 -8.29 2.59
CA VAL A 224 16.26 -8.84 2.53
C VAL A 224 16.20 -10.24 3.13
N HIS A 225 17.12 -11.14 2.78
CA HIS A 225 17.12 -12.50 3.36
C HIS A 225 17.22 -12.47 4.88
N ARG A 226 18.12 -11.65 5.45
CA ARG A 226 18.26 -11.49 6.90
C ARG A 226 16.99 -10.93 7.54
N ALA A 227 16.48 -9.82 7.01
CA ALA A 227 15.28 -9.18 7.54
C ALA A 227 14.05 -10.08 7.45
N VAL A 228 13.83 -10.74 6.30
CA VAL A 228 12.69 -11.64 6.07
C VAL A 228 12.73 -12.85 7.02
N SER A 229 13.90 -13.47 7.21
CA SER A 229 14.06 -14.58 8.14
C SER A 229 13.67 -14.17 9.57
N ARG A 230 14.18 -13.01 10.05
CA ARG A 230 13.84 -12.49 11.38
C ARG A 230 12.37 -12.12 11.51
N LEU A 231 11.85 -11.35 10.59
CA LEU A 231 10.43 -10.94 10.60
C LEU A 231 9.49 -12.14 10.50
N GLY A 232 9.87 -13.20 9.79
CA GLY A 232 9.15 -14.47 9.77
C GLY A 232 9.01 -15.10 11.15
N ARG A 233 10.08 -15.14 11.93
CA ARG A 233 10.06 -15.63 13.33
C ARG A 233 9.29 -14.71 14.27
N LEU A 234 9.53 -13.39 14.17
CA LEU A 234 8.86 -12.38 14.99
C LEU A 234 7.34 -12.39 14.77
N ARG A 235 6.90 -12.61 13.52
CA ARG A 235 5.49 -12.71 13.15
C ARG A 235 4.74 -13.80 13.90
N MET A 236 5.38 -14.94 14.19
CA MET A 236 4.76 -16.06 14.91
C MET A 236 4.31 -15.67 16.32
N ARG A 237 4.84 -14.59 16.87
CA ARG A 237 4.50 -14.04 18.18
C ARG A 237 3.49 -12.89 18.12
N LEU A 238 2.99 -12.53 16.90
CA LEU A 238 1.92 -11.54 16.77
C LEU A 238 0.58 -12.14 17.23
N PRO A 239 -0.30 -11.33 17.83
CA PRO A 239 -1.65 -11.77 18.13
C PRO A 239 -2.37 -12.15 16.83
N SER A 240 -3.25 -13.15 16.93
CA SER A 240 -4.09 -13.55 15.80
C SER A 240 -4.92 -12.38 15.31
N ALA A 241 -5.01 -12.22 13.97
CA ALA A 241 -5.91 -11.27 13.35
C ALA A 241 -7.37 -11.75 13.57
N GLY A 242 -8.00 -11.27 14.61
CA GLY A 242 -9.35 -11.65 15.02
C GLY A 242 -9.94 -10.56 15.90
N GLY A 243 -10.08 -9.34 15.36
CA GLY A 243 -10.64 -8.22 16.11
C GLY A 243 -12.13 -8.04 15.85
N THR A 244 -12.82 -7.44 16.81
CA THR A 244 -14.20 -6.92 16.67
C THR A 244 -14.22 -5.52 16.04
N SER A 245 -13.04 -4.90 15.85
CA SER A 245 -12.83 -3.61 15.21
C SER A 245 -12.41 -3.77 13.76
N LEU A 246 -12.48 -2.67 13.01
CA LEU A 246 -11.99 -2.58 11.63
C LEU A 246 -10.79 -1.65 11.58
N ALA A 247 -9.82 -1.98 10.72
CA ALA A 247 -8.82 -1.05 10.25
C ALA A 247 -9.24 -0.52 8.87
N TYR A 248 -8.85 0.72 8.56
CA TYR A 248 -8.97 1.30 7.22
C TYR A 248 -8.14 0.52 6.19
N GLY A 249 -7.00 0.01 6.61
CA GLY A 249 -6.18 -1.00 5.94
C GLY A 249 -5.20 -0.49 4.91
N ASP A 250 -5.53 0.52 4.09
CA ASP A 250 -4.58 1.15 3.16
C ASP A 250 -4.27 2.61 3.52
N LEU A 251 -4.13 2.87 4.82
CA LEU A 251 -3.82 4.19 5.36
C LEU A 251 -2.35 4.57 5.05
N LYS A 252 -2.17 5.58 4.20
CA LYS A 252 -0.85 6.12 3.84
C LYS A 252 -0.93 7.61 3.54
N PRO A 253 0.19 8.36 3.65
CA PRO A 253 0.17 9.82 3.52
C PRO A 253 -0.46 10.34 2.22
N ASP A 254 -0.22 9.66 1.10
CA ASP A 254 -0.77 10.05 -0.21
C ASP A 254 -2.28 9.78 -0.37
N HIS A 255 -2.87 8.98 0.54
CA HIS A 255 -4.29 8.60 0.51
C HIS A 255 -5.15 9.38 1.52
N VAL A 256 -4.60 10.38 2.17
CA VAL A 256 -5.33 11.30 3.03
C VAL A 256 -5.15 12.71 2.49
N VAL A 257 -6.23 13.32 2.05
CA VAL A 257 -6.27 14.67 1.46
C VAL A 257 -6.99 15.61 2.41
N PHE A 258 -6.51 16.83 2.53
CA PHE A 258 -7.08 17.87 3.39
C PHE A 258 -7.68 19.00 2.55
N PRO A 259 -8.96 18.92 2.16
CA PRO A 259 -9.66 20.02 1.51
C PRO A 259 -9.71 21.23 2.45
N GLY A 260 -9.09 22.33 2.04
CA GLY A 260 -8.98 23.52 2.90
C GLY A 260 -7.70 23.59 3.74
N GLY A 261 -6.68 22.76 3.43
CA GLY A 261 -5.38 22.76 4.12
C GLY A 261 -5.40 22.04 5.46
N ALA A 262 -4.35 22.25 6.27
CA ALA A 262 -4.09 21.53 7.51
C ALA A 262 -5.26 21.57 8.53
N ASP A 263 -6.04 22.65 8.52
CA ASP A 263 -7.21 22.81 9.39
C ASP A 263 -8.47 22.13 8.85
N GLY A 264 -8.45 21.70 7.58
CA GLY A 264 -9.55 21.01 6.93
C GLY A 264 -9.81 19.62 7.52
N ARG A 265 -11.05 19.15 7.38
CA ARG A 265 -11.41 17.77 7.74
C ARG A 265 -10.86 16.81 6.68
N PRO A 266 -10.07 15.77 7.05
CA PRO A 266 -9.47 14.87 6.07
C PRO A 266 -10.49 14.06 5.28
N VAL A 267 -10.14 13.75 4.03
CA VAL A 267 -10.85 12.84 3.12
C VAL A 267 -9.91 11.71 2.75
N PHE A 268 -10.40 10.48 2.83
CA PHE A 268 -9.62 9.27 2.62
C PHE A 268 -9.88 8.67 1.24
N LEU A 269 -8.81 8.18 0.62
CA LEU A 269 -8.82 7.52 -0.68
C LEU A 269 -8.54 6.02 -0.51
N ASP A 270 -8.99 5.21 -1.46
CA ASP A 270 -8.62 3.80 -1.62
C ASP A 270 -8.79 2.96 -0.33
N PRO A 271 -10.00 2.79 0.20
CA PRO A 271 -10.21 1.98 1.39
C PRO A 271 -9.83 0.51 1.14
N GLY A 272 -9.25 -0.12 2.16
CA GLY A 272 -8.92 -1.55 2.18
C GLY A 272 -9.37 -2.17 3.50
N LEU A 273 -10.68 -2.02 3.83
CA LEU A 273 -11.22 -2.40 5.13
C LEU A 273 -10.91 -3.85 5.49
N LEU A 274 -10.32 -4.06 6.66
CA LEU A 274 -10.05 -5.39 7.19
C LEU A 274 -10.36 -5.49 8.68
N ARG A 275 -10.62 -6.72 9.15
CA ARG A 275 -10.79 -7.00 10.58
C ARG A 275 -9.42 -6.94 11.26
N ALA A 276 -9.16 -5.86 11.94
CA ALA A 276 -7.91 -5.66 12.67
C ALA A 276 -8.05 -4.53 13.70
N SER A 277 -7.09 -4.47 14.61
CA SER A 277 -6.95 -3.33 15.51
C SER A 277 -6.40 -2.10 14.78
N ARG A 278 -6.62 -0.92 15.37
CA ARG A 278 -6.04 0.35 14.88
C ARG A 278 -4.51 0.31 14.72
N THR A 279 -3.83 -0.61 15.40
CA THR A 279 -2.37 -0.78 15.30
C THR A 279 -1.92 -1.04 13.86
N VAL A 280 -2.76 -1.71 13.04
CA VAL A 280 -2.47 -1.97 11.62
C VAL A 280 -2.43 -0.65 10.83
N ASP A 281 -3.39 0.25 11.06
CA ASP A 281 -3.43 1.56 10.40
C ASP A 281 -2.25 2.43 10.83
N ILE A 282 -1.91 2.44 12.12
CA ILE A 282 -0.75 3.17 12.66
C ILE A 282 0.55 2.61 12.04
N ALA A 283 0.73 1.29 12.04
CA ALA A 283 1.93 0.66 11.49
C ALA A 283 2.12 0.97 9.99
N LYS A 284 1.02 0.95 9.24
CA LYS A 284 1.06 1.28 7.81
C LYS A 284 1.37 2.75 7.59
N LEU A 285 0.75 3.63 8.35
CA LEU A 285 1.00 5.07 8.26
C LEU A 285 2.45 5.41 8.60
N VAL A 286 2.99 4.86 9.70
CA VAL A 286 4.41 5.02 10.09
C VAL A 286 5.33 4.51 8.98
N SER A 287 5.10 3.28 8.49
CA SER A 287 5.87 2.70 7.39
C SER A 287 5.91 3.62 6.17
N ARG A 288 4.75 4.10 5.74
CA ARG A 288 4.64 4.90 4.52
C ARG A 288 5.16 6.32 4.68
N THR A 289 5.04 6.90 5.88
CA THR A 289 5.64 8.20 6.20
C THR A 289 7.17 8.10 6.18
N VAL A 290 7.75 7.09 6.84
CA VAL A 290 9.20 6.88 6.83
C VAL A 290 9.72 6.66 5.40
N LEU A 291 9.03 5.86 4.59
CA LEU A 291 9.40 5.64 3.19
C LEU A 291 9.26 6.91 2.34
N ALA A 292 8.25 7.73 2.58
CA ALA A 292 8.09 9.01 1.90
C ALA A 292 9.23 9.97 2.26
N LEU A 293 9.59 10.09 3.54
CA LEU A 293 10.74 10.87 3.99
C LEU A 293 12.06 10.37 3.38
N ALA A 294 12.26 9.06 3.33
CA ALA A 294 13.43 8.44 2.71
C ALA A 294 13.54 8.72 1.20
N ALA A 295 12.39 8.82 0.51
CA ALA A 295 12.33 9.14 -0.92
C ALA A 295 12.52 10.64 -1.20
N TRP A 296 11.87 11.50 -0.43
CA TRP A 296 11.87 12.95 -0.66
C TRP A 296 13.11 13.65 -0.12
N ARG A 297 13.71 13.12 0.95
CA ARG A 297 14.88 13.70 1.61
C ARG A 297 14.70 15.19 1.95
N PRO A 298 13.72 15.55 2.76
CA PRO A 298 13.40 16.95 3.05
C PRO A 298 14.47 17.65 3.91
N GLY A 299 15.52 16.94 4.28
CA GLY A 299 16.59 17.38 5.17
C GLY A 299 16.34 17.00 6.63
N ALA A 300 17.43 16.84 7.38
CA ALA A 300 17.41 16.35 8.75
C ALA A 300 16.49 17.13 9.70
N PRO A 301 16.39 18.48 9.64
CA PRO A 301 15.50 19.23 10.53
C PRO A 301 14.00 18.94 10.30
N VAL A 302 13.59 18.78 9.04
CA VAL A 302 12.19 18.47 8.68
C VAL A 302 11.87 17.04 9.05
N ALA A 303 12.70 16.09 8.60
CA ALA A 303 12.55 14.68 8.92
C ALA A 303 12.53 14.45 10.45
N GLY A 304 13.43 15.07 11.19
CA GLY A 304 13.47 14.96 12.66
C GLY A 304 12.18 15.44 13.33
N ARG A 305 11.62 16.57 12.90
CA ARG A 305 10.34 17.06 13.47
C ARG A 305 9.17 16.14 13.14
N VAL A 306 9.08 15.61 11.91
CA VAL A 306 8.04 14.65 11.56
C VAL A 306 8.15 13.38 12.40
N LEU A 307 9.37 12.84 12.58
CA LEU A 307 9.59 11.63 13.37
C LEU A 307 9.34 11.87 14.87
N GLN A 308 9.69 13.04 15.42
CA GLN A 308 9.30 13.43 16.77
C GLN A 308 7.78 13.51 16.94
N GLY A 309 7.08 14.06 15.95
CA GLY A 309 5.62 14.09 15.96
C GLY A 309 4.99 12.69 15.86
N LEU A 310 5.57 11.78 15.05
CA LEU A 310 5.17 10.37 15.01
C LEU A 310 5.38 9.69 16.36
N ASP A 311 6.51 9.94 17.02
CA ASP A 311 6.80 9.39 18.35
C ASP A 311 5.78 9.87 19.39
N ALA A 312 5.56 11.18 19.47
CA ALA A 312 4.58 11.76 20.38
C ALA A 312 3.16 11.23 20.12
N PHE A 313 2.77 11.08 18.85
CA PHE A 313 1.49 10.48 18.49
C PHE A 313 1.41 9.02 18.96
N VAL A 314 2.44 8.21 18.72
CA VAL A 314 2.48 6.80 19.15
C VAL A 314 2.38 6.69 20.67
N GLU A 315 3.07 7.55 21.42
CA GLU A 315 2.94 7.60 22.89
C GLU A 315 1.52 7.98 23.35
N SER A 316 0.83 8.87 22.63
CA SER A 316 -0.54 9.25 22.95
C SER A 316 -1.56 8.11 22.79
N GLN A 317 -1.19 7.03 22.09
CA GLN A 317 -2.08 5.88 21.84
C GLN A 317 -2.11 4.86 22.98
N VAL A 318 -1.20 4.95 23.95
CA VAL A 318 -0.98 3.89 24.97
C VAL A 318 -1.19 4.28 26.44
N PRO A 319 -1.72 5.47 26.81
CA PRO A 319 -1.74 5.92 28.22
C PRO A 319 -2.59 4.99 29.11
N MET A 320 -3.58 4.30 28.56
CA MET A 320 -4.48 3.41 29.30
C MET A 320 -4.00 1.95 29.34
N LEU A 321 -2.88 1.63 28.70
CA LEU A 321 -2.35 0.27 28.68
C LEU A 321 -1.43 0.01 29.88
N SER A 322 -1.55 -1.17 30.48
CA SER A 322 -0.56 -1.67 31.45
C SER A 322 0.83 -1.79 30.82
N GLY A 323 1.87 -1.87 31.64
CA GLY A 323 3.24 -2.00 31.14
C GLY A 323 3.44 -3.18 30.18
N ARG A 324 2.80 -4.34 30.48
CA ARG A 324 2.84 -5.53 29.60
C ARG A 324 2.07 -5.33 28.30
N GLU A 325 0.90 -4.71 28.36
CA GLU A 325 0.10 -4.43 27.16
C GLU A 325 0.79 -3.40 26.25
N ARG A 326 1.39 -2.34 26.83
CA ARG A 326 2.19 -1.37 26.10
C ARG A 326 3.36 -2.05 25.39
N HIS A 327 4.07 -2.93 26.09
CA HIS A 327 5.17 -3.70 25.51
C HIS A 327 4.70 -4.54 24.31
N LEU A 328 3.63 -5.33 24.45
CA LEU A 328 3.10 -6.14 23.36
C LEU A 328 2.59 -5.28 22.20
N TRP A 329 1.94 -4.18 22.49
CA TRP A 329 1.41 -3.27 21.50
C TRP A 329 2.53 -2.63 20.66
N LEU A 330 3.56 -2.09 21.31
CA LEU A 330 4.70 -1.46 20.63
C LEU A 330 5.50 -2.48 19.80
N ARG A 331 5.67 -3.71 20.32
CA ARG A 331 6.28 -4.80 19.58
C ARG A 331 5.49 -5.11 18.30
N ASN A 332 4.16 -5.21 18.39
CA ASN A 332 3.30 -5.46 17.24
C ASN A 332 3.41 -4.33 16.21
N LEU A 333 3.39 -3.10 16.68
CA LEU A 333 3.55 -1.91 15.83
C LEU A 333 4.85 -1.98 15.04
N LEU A 334 5.98 -2.21 15.70
CA LEU A 334 7.30 -2.33 15.07
C LEU A 334 7.34 -3.46 14.03
N VAL A 335 6.91 -4.66 14.39
CA VAL A 335 6.92 -5.81 13.47
C VAL A 335 6.07 -5.54 12.24
N LEU A 336 4.87 -4.97 12.40
CA LEU A 336 3.99 -4.65 11.28
C LEU A 336 4.55 -3.51 10.42
N TRP A 337 5.15 -2.48 11.03
CA TRP A 337 5.84 -1.41 10.30
C TRP A 337 6.94 -2.00 9.40
N LEU A 338 7.87 -2.78 9.97
CA LEU A 338 8.98 -3.37 9.22
C LEU A 338 8.49 -4.32 8.11
N MET A 339 7.45 -5.12 8.38
CA MET A 339 6.85 -5.98 7.35
C MET A 339 6.21 -5.17 6.21
N ASP A 340 5.50 -4.08 6.49
CA ASP A 340 4.92 -3.24 5.44
C ASP A 340 6.01 -2.57 4.60
N THR A 341 7.08 -2.08 5.24
CA THR A 341 8.26 -1.53 4.57
C THR A 341 8.86 -2.55 3.59
N VAL A 342 9.11 -3.79 4.05
CA VAL A 342 9.60 -4.88 3.18
C VAL A 342 8.61 -5.18 2.06
N ASN A 343 7.32 -5.25 2.36
CA ASN A 343 6.28 -5.57 1.37
C ASN A 343 6.28 -4.59 0.20
N ILE A 344 6.35 -3.29 0.46
CA ILE A 344 6.25 -2.30 -0.63
C ILE A 344 7.58 -2.12 -1.35
N LEU A 345 8.68 -2.04 -0.64
CA LEU A 345 9.99 -1.82 -1.26
C LEU A 345 10.35 -2.99 -2.18
N THR A 346 10.10 -4.24 -1.76
CA THR A 346 10.30 -5.40 -2.64
C THR A 346 9.33 -5.43 -3.82
N THR A 347 8.15 -4.81 -3.73
CA THR A 347 7.27 -4.65 -4.89
C THR A 347 7.89 -3.70 -5.91
N TYR A 348 8.46 -2.56 -5.49
CA TYR A 348 9.14 -1.63 -6.40
C TYR A 348 10.36 -2.28 -7.05
N LEU A 349 11.19 -2.96 -6.28
CA LEU A 349 12.39 -3.65 -6.77
C LEU A 349 12.09 -4.80 -7.75
N SER A 350 10.91 -5.43 -7.63
CA SER A 350 10.50 -6.50 -8.51
C SER A 350 9.66 -6.06 -9.71
N ALA A 351 9.41 -4.75 -9.85
CA ALA A 351 8.68 -4.21 -10.97
C ALA A 351 9.55 -4.23 -12.25
N PRO A 352 9.02 -4.67 -13.40
CA PRO A 352 9.72 -4.56 -14.66
C PRO A 352 10.15 -3.11 -14.95
N VAL A 353 11.30 -2.92 -15.60
CA VAL A 353 11.82 -1.57 -15.91
C VAL A 353 10.83 -0.75 -16.75
N ALA A 354 10.11 -1.39 -17.65
CA ALA A 354 9.10 -0.75 -18.49
C ALA A 354 7.86 -0.25 -17.73
N LEU A 355 7.61 -0.73 -16.50
CA LEU A 355 6.48 -0.24 -15.70
C LEU A 355 6.86 1.07 -15.01
N PRO A 356 6.17 2.20 -15.31
CA PRO A 356 6.40 3.45 -14.62
C PRO A 356 6.11 3.31 -13.13
N LEU A 357 7.08 3.65 -12.29
CA LEU A 357 6.91 3.72 -10.84
C LEU A 357 6.38 5.09 -10.41
N PRO A 358 5.61 5.17 -9.31
CA PRO A 358 5.37 6.44 -8.63
C PRO A 358 6.73 7.11 -8.29
N PRO A 359 6.82 8.45 -8.25
CA PRO A 359 8.06 9.16 -7.93
C PRO A 359 8.72 8.66 -6.63
N VAL A 360 7.94 8.47 -5.58
CA VAL A 360 8.40 7.87 -4.32
C VAL A 360 8.96 6.46 -4.54
N GLY A 361 8.30 5.64 -5.37
CA GLY A 361 8.75 4.28 -5.65
C GLY A 361 10.06 4.24 -6.43
N ALA A 362 10.25 5.14 -7.39
CA ALA A 362 11.50 5.27 -8.15
C ALA A 362 12.66 5.67 -7.22
N ALA A 363 12.49 6.73 -6.43
CA ALA A 363 13.49 7.18 -5.47
C ALA A 363 13.85 6.11 -4.42
N LEU A 364 12.86 5.31 -4.00
CA LEU A 364 13.10 4.22 -3.05
C LEU A 364 13.90 3.05 -3.63
N VAL A 365 13.86 2.81 -4.94
CA VAL A 365 14.73 1.82 -5.59
C VAL A 365 16.20 2.24 -5.42
N ASP A 366 16.52 3.51 -5.64
CA ASP A 366 17.87 4.04 -5.45
C ASP A 366 18.30 4.01 -3.99
N ARG A 367 17.35 4.09 -3.07
CA ARG A 367 17.55 4.09 -1.60
C ARG A 367 17.33 2.72 -0.96
N ALA A 368 17.27 1.65 -1.75
CA ALA A 368 16.92 0.32 -1.23
C ALA A 368 17.91 -0.18 -0.17
N VAL A 369 19.22 -0.01 -0.36
CA VAL A 369 20.25 -0.46 0.59
C VAL A 369 20.08 0.24 1.95
N PRO A 370 20.10 1.58 2.09
CA PRO A 370 19.95 2.21 3.39
C PRO A 370 18.59 1.89 4.07
N VAL A 371 17.48 1.79 3.31
CA VAL A 371 16.18 1.41 3.89
C VAL A 371 16.20 -0.02 4.41
N PHE A 372 16.75 -0.98 3.66
CA PHE A 372 16.86 -2.36 4.15
C PHE A 372 17.87 -2.53 5.29
N SER A 373 18.94 -1.72 5.35
CA SER A 373 19.84 -1.69 6.48
C SER A 373 19.14 -1.24 7.77
N MET A 374 18.30 -0.21 7.67
CA MET A 374 17.43 0.21 8.80
C MET A 374 16.49 -0.93 9.23
N VAL A 375 15.82 -1.60 8.28
CA VAL A 375 14.90 -2.72 8.60
C VAL A 375 15.67 -3.89 9.22
N GLU A 376 16.84 -4.21 8.69
CA GLU A 376 17.70 -5.30 9.19
C GLU A 376 18.15 -5.04 10.62
N SER A 377 18.64 -3.83 10.91
CA SER A 377 19.05 -3.41 12.25
C SER A 377 17.88 -3.44 13.24
N ALA A 378 16.76 -2.79 12.92
CA ALA A 378 15.59 -2.77 13.79
C ALA A 378 15.00 -4.17 14.05
N SER A 379 15.03 -5.07 13.05
CA SER A 379 14.58 -6.45 13.22
C SER A 379 15.53 -7.28 14.08
N ALA A 380 16.84 -6.98 14.04
CA ALA A 380 17.83 -7.62 14.90
C ALA A 380 17.63 -7.20 16.37
N ASP A 381 17.42 -5.91 16.61
CA ASP A 381 17.13 -5.39 17.95
C ASP A 381 15.88 -6.01 18.57
N LEU A 382 14.85 -6.25 17.76
CA LEU A 382 13.63 -6.94 18.21
C LEU A 382 13.83 -8.40 18.63
N GLU A 383 14.87 -9.08 18.13
CA GLU A 383 15.20 -10.46 18.53
C GLU A 383 16.00 -10.51 19.85
N THR A 384 16.80 -9.50 20.13
CA THR A 384 17.71 -9.47 21.29
C THR A 384 17.03 -9.12 22.62
N GLU A 385 15.69 -8.98 22.63
CA GLU A 385 14.89 -8.64 23.84
C GLU A 385 15.33 -7.36 24.54
N SER A 386 15.97 -6.44 23.83
CA SER A 386 16.26 -5.09 24.32
C SER A 386 14.98 -4.39 24.79
N ALA A 387 15.10 -3.40 25.66
CA ALA A 387 13.94 -2.59 26.05
C ALA A 387 13.25 -2.05 24.78
N LEU A 388 11.96 -2.37 24.60
CA LEU A 388 11.26 -2.03 23.34
C LEU A 388 11.20 -0.54 23.05
N ARG A 389 11.23 0.29 24.09
CA ARG A 389 11.31 1.73 23.91
C ARG A 389 12.63 2.15 23.26
N ASP A 390 13.74 1.55 23.67
CA ASP A 390 15.04 1.81 23.07
C ASP A 390 15.11 1.29 21.63
N THR A 391 14.51 0.13 21.36
CA THR A 391 14.37 -0.41 20.01
C THR A 391 13.55 0.53 19.11
N TRP A 392 12.44 1.06 19.61
CA TRP A 392 11.64 2.06 18.91
C TRP A 392 12.45 3.33 18.62
N ASN A 393 13.15 3.88 19.62
CA ASN A 393 13.97 5.07 19.44
C ASN A 393 15.07 4.83 18.37
N ARG A 394 15.81 3.72 18.46
CA ARG A 394 16.81 3.38 17.42
C ARG A 394 16.20 3.19 16.03
N ALA A 395 14.98 2.65 15.93
CA ALA A 395 14.30 2.52 14.65
C ALA A 395 13.95 3.90 14.07
N LEU A 396 13.56 4.87 14.90
CA LEU A 396 13.33 6.27 14.49
C LEU A 396 14.64 6.98 14.11
N ASP A 397 15.74 6.76 14.87
CA ASP A 397 17.07 7.27 14.51
C ASP A 397 17.52 6.75 13.16
N GLY A 398 17.32 5.44 12.91
CA GLY A 398 17.56 4.83 11.61
C GLY A 398 16.70 5.43 10.50
N ALA A 399 15.42 5.71 10.78
CA ALA A 399 14.53 6.37 9.84
C ALA A 399 14.98 7.81 9.54
N GLN A 400 15.45 8.56 10.54
CA GLN A 400 16.02 9.89 10.34
C GLN A 400 17.28 9.86 9.48
N ALA A 401 18.18 8.93 9.75
CA ALA A 401 19.40 8.76 8.96
C ALA A 401 19.11 8.42 7.49
N VAL A 402 18.06 7.65 7.22
CA VAL A 402 17.64 7.32 5.85
C VAL A 402 16.97 8.52 5.16
N ALA A 403 16.28 9.39 5.90
CA ALA A 403 15.56 10.56 5.39
C ALA A 403 16.43 11.81 5.21
N SER A 404 17.65 11.80 5.73
CA SER A 404 18.67 12.86 5.57
C SER A 404 19.52 12.58 4.34
#